data_f5ae083cb698bc2b2a52573399b23f61
#
_entry.id   f5ae083cb698bc2b2a52573399b23f61
#
_cell.length_a   1.000
_cell.length_b   1.000
_cell.length_c   1.000
_cell.angle_alpha   90.00
_cell.angle_beta   90.00
_cell.angle_gamma   90.00
#
_symmetry.space_group_name_H-M   'P 1'
#
loop_
_entity.id
_entity.type
_entity.pdbx_description
1 polymer ?
#
loop_
_entity_poly.entity_id
_entity_poly.type
_entity_poly.pdbx_seq_one_letter_code
_entity_poly.pdbx_strand_id
1 'polypeptide(L)'
;KIKEFLAKDRSKPFICCEYTHAMGNSCGAMHKYTDLTDTDPLYQGGFIWDYIDQTIYKKDRYGQEFQAYGGDFGERPTDYNFSANGIVYGGDRDPSPKMQEVKYNYQNITAKVSENRVTIINKNLFLNTNAFDCVVLVERNGKALRQIKMETEVEPLGEKTYPLPFAKETLPGEYTVTVSFRLKEDQ
;
A
#
# COMPACT_ATOMS: atom_id res chain seq x y z
N LYS A 1 -6.02 -11.44 -18.70
CA LYS A 1 -7.38 -11.94 -18.42
C LYS A 1 -8.37 -10.79 -18.16
N ILE A 2 -8.16 -9.91 -17.13
CA ILE A 2 -9.09 -8.80 -16.83
C ILE A 2 -9.24 -7.86 -18.03
N LYS A 3 -8.13 -7.38 -18.61
CA LYS A 3 -8.15 -6.52 -19.81
C LYS A 3 -8.82 -7.20 -21.01
N GLU A 4 -8.64 -8.49 -21.19
CA GLU A 4 -9.28 -9.28 -22.25
C GLU A 4 -10.78 -9.40 -22.02
N PHE A 5 -11.20 -9.55 -20.76
CA PHE A 5 -12.61 -9.58 -20.39
C PHE A 5 -13.26 -8.22 -20.67
N LEU A 6 -12.67 -7.13 -20.17
CA LEU A 6 -13.15 -5.77 -20.38
C LEU A 6 -13.15 -5.36 -21.86
N ALA A 7 -12.25 -5.91 -22.67
CA ALA A 7 -12.27 -5.67 -24.12
C ALA A 7 -13.45 -6.35 -24.83
N LYS A 8 -13.94 -7.47 -24.29
CA LYS A 8 -15.06 -8.21 -24.86
C LYS A 8 -16.44 -7.68 -24.46
N ASP A 9 -16.56 -7.23 -23.22
CA ASP A 9 -17.82 -6.73 -22.69
C ASP A 9 -17.58 -5.44 -21.88
N ARG A 10 -18.08 -4.34 -22.41
CA ARG A 10 -18.01 -3.03 -21.77
C ARG A 10 -19.37 -2.54 -21.27
N SER A 11 -20.34 -3.42 -21.17
CA SER A 11 -21.71 -3.08 -20.73
C SER A 11 -21.85 -2.92 -19.23
N LYS A 12 -20.89 -3.46 -18.46
CA LYS A 12 -20.94 -3.49 -16.99
C LYS A 12 -19.56 -3.16 -16.39
N PRO A 13 -19.53 -2.57 -15.19
CA PRO A 13 -18.29 -2.46 -14.44
C PRO A 13 -17.77 -3.84 -14.03
N PHE A 14 -16.45 -3.94 -13.91
CA PHE A 14 -15.75 -5.13 -13.45
C PHE A 14 -15.19 -4.91 -12.05
N ILE A 15 -15.49 -5.83 -11.14
CA ILE A 15 -14.89 -5.88 -9.81
C ILE A 15 -14.20 -7.25 -9.67
N CYS A 16 -12.93 -7.26 -9.34
CA CYS A 16 -12.19 -8.48 -9.06
C CYS A 16 -12.53 -8.96 -7.63
N CYS A 17 -13.27 -10.06 -7.50
CA CYS A 17 -13.69 -10.57 -6.20
C CYS A 17 -12.52 -11.02 -5.32
N GLU A 18 -11.40 -11.40 -5.94
CA GLU A 18 -10.19 -11.79 -5.23
C GLU A 18 -8.96 -11.50 -6.09
N TYR A 19 -7.92 -10.89 -5.53
CA TYR A 19 -6.64 -10.69 -6.18
C TYR A 19 -5.49 -10.67 -5.16
N THR A 20 -4.27 -10.80 -5.63
CA THR A 20 -3.03 -10.76 -4.81
C THR A 20 -3.08 -11.64 -3.57
N HIS A 21 -3.52 -12.92 -3.75
CA HIS A 21 -3.61 -13.90 -2.67
C HIS A 21 -2.36 -13.90 -1.78
N ALA A 22 -2.54 -13.62 -0.49
CA ALA A 22 -1.46 -13.22 0.40
C ALA A 22 -0.85 -14.36 1.23
N MET A 23 -1.03 -15.61 0.82
CA MET A 23 -0.48 -16.78 1.53
C MET A 23 1.05 -16.81 1.43
N GLY A 24 1.72 -16.98 2.56
CA GLY A 24 3.18 -17.07 2.63
C GLY A 24 3.88 -15.83 2.10
N ASN A 25 4.96 -15.99 1.35
CA ASN A 25 5.70 -14.91 0.72
C ASN A 25 5.09 -14.53 -0.64
N SER A 26 3.97 -13.87 -0.62
CA SER A 26 3.18 -13.47 -1.78
C SER A 26 2.61 -12.05 -1.61
N CYS A 27 1.50 -11.72 -2.28
CA CYS A 27 0.90 -10.37 -2.30
C CYS A 27 1.75 -9.31 -3.01
N GLY A 28 2.60 -9.72 -3.95
CA GLY A 28 3.41 -8.79 -4.74
C GLY A 28 2.78 -8.41 -6.06
N ALA A 29 3.40 -7.42 -6.74
CA ALA A 29 2.96 -6.90 -8.04
C ALA A 29 1.51 -6.34 -8.04
N MET A 30 1.06 -5.82 -6.91
CA MET A 30 -0.26 -5.23 -6.74
C MET A 30 -0.53 -4.08 -7.71
N HIS A 31 0.50 -3.30 -8.07
CA HIS A 31 0.40 -2.21 -9.03
C HIS A 31 -0.29 -2.62 -10.35
N LYS A 32 -0.14 -3.88 -10.77
CA LYS A 32 -0.80 -4.38 -12.00
C LYS A 32 -2.32 -4.37 -11.93
N TYR A 33 -2.88 -4.34 -10.72
CA TYR A 33 -4.31 -4.22 -10.47
C TYR A 33 -4.70 -2.77 -10.15
N THR A 34 -3.94 -2.10 -9.28
CA THR A 34 -4.25 -0.74 -8.88
C THR A 34 -4.08 0.28 -10.02
N ASP A 35 -3.05 0.14 -10.87
CA ASP A 35 -2.86 0.98 -12.05
C ASP A 35 -4.02 0.84 -13.06
N LEU A 36 -4.70 -0.30 -13.05
CA LEU A 36 -5.85 -0.52 -13.94
C LEU A 36 -7.06 0.32 -13.51
N THR A 37 -7.22 0.57 -12.21
CA THR A 37 -8.25 1.47 -11.68
C THR A 37 -8.07 2.91 -12.17
N ASP A 38 -6.82 3.32 -12.37
CA ASP A 38 -6.49 4.67 -12.86
C ASP A 38 -6.66 4.80 -14.39
N THR A 39 -6.68 3.68 -15.12
CA THR A 39 -6.60 3.67 -16.59
C THR A 39 -7.83 3.14 -17.31
N ASP A 40 -8.68 2.36 -16.64
CA ASP A 40 -9.92 1.84 -17.22
C ASP A 40 -11.12 2.13 -16.30
N PRO A 41 -12.04 3.03 -16.70
CA PRO A 41 -13.17 3.46 -15.87
C PRO A 41 -14.18 2.34 -15.57
N LEU A 42 -14.14 1.23 -16.29
CA LEU A 42 -14.97 0.07 -15.98
C LEU A 42 -14.34 -0.89 -14.98
N TYR A 43 -13.04 -0.79 -14.73
CA TYR A 43 -12.41 -1.55 -13.66
C TYR A 43 -12.54 -0.81 -12.34
N GLN A 44 -13.41 -1.31 -11.48
CA GLN A 44 -13.76 -0.68 -10.20
C GLN A 44 -12.89 -1.18 -9.02
N GLY A 45 -11.84 -1.94 -9.30
CA GLY A 45 -10.94 -2.46 -8.28
C GLY A 45 -11.21 -3.91 -7.90
N GLY A 46 -10.85 -4.30 -6.69
CA GLY A 46 -10.98 -5.66 -6.20
C GLY A 46 -10.61 -5.78 -4.74
N PHE A 47 -10.57 -7.02 -4.27
CA PHE A 47 -10.34 -7.36 -2.88
C PHE A 47 -9.13 -8.26 -2.74
N ILE A 48 -8.24 -7.93 -1.80
CA ILE A 48 -7.11 -8.79 -1.46
C ILE A 48 -7.63 -10.02 -0.69
N TRP A 49 -7.17 -11.20 -1.02
CA TRP A 49 -7.36 -12.36 -0.18
C TRP A 49 -6.06 -12.67 0.58
N ASP A 50 -5.98 -12.40 1.90
CA ASP A 50 -7.05 -11.92 2.76
C ASP A 50 -6.53 -10.76 3.63
N TYR A 51 -7.41 -10.12 4.42
CA TYR A 51 -6.97 -9.06 5.31
C TYR A 51 -6.32 -9.62 6.58
N ILE A 52 -6.98 -10.57 7.25
CA ILE A 52 -6.53 -11.15 8.52
C ILE A 52 -6.28 -12.65 8.34
N ASP A 53 -5.12 -13.14 8.80
CA ASP A 53 -4.88 -14.58 8.90
C ASP A 53 -6.00 -15.27 9.64
N GLN A 54 -6.48 -16.38 9.10
CA GLN A 54 -7.55 -17.20 9.67
C GLN A 54 -7.00 -18.18 10.72
N THR A 55 -5.92 -17.81 11.39
CA THR A 55 -5.29 -18.60 12.46
C THR A 55 -5.90 -18.31 13.82
N ILE A 56 -5.81 -19.27 14.72
CA ILE A 56 -6.35 -19.19 16.09
C ILE A 56 -5.23 -19.49 17.08
N TYR A 57 -5.13 -18.73 18.16
CA TYR A 57 -4.17 -19.02 19.21
C TYR A 57 -4.44 -20.35 19.89
N LYS A 58 -3.39 -21.16 20.01
CA LYS A 58 -3.38 -22.43 20.69
C LYS A 58 -2.09 -22.61 21.48
N LYS A 59 -2.13 -23.36 22.56
CA LYS A 59 -0.92 -23.76 23.29
C LYS A 59 -0.48 -25.16 22.85
N ASP A 60 0.81 -25.31 22.64
CA ASP A 60 1.43 -26.60 22.39
C ASP A 60 1.51 -27.45 23.67
N ARG A 61 2.09 -28.65 23.57
CA ARG A 61 2.26 -29.58 24.72
C ARG A 61 3.21 -29.04 25.80
N TYR A 62 3.99 -27.97 25.52
CA TYR A 62 4.89 -27.34 26.47
C TYR A 62 4.31 -26.04 27.04
N GLY A 63 3.07 -25.69 26.67
CA GLY A 63 2.41 -24.47 27.09
C GLY A 63 2.80 -23.23 26.29
N GLN A 64 3.57 -23.38 25.21
CA GLN A 64 3.95 -22.27 24.32
C GLN A 64 2.77 -21.93 23.41
N GLU A 65 2.43 -20.65 23.36
CA GLU A 65 1.36 -20.16 22.50
C GLU A 65 1.85 -20.00 21.06
N PHE A 66 1.03 -20.38 20.10
CA PHE A 66 1.29 -20.25 18.68
C PHE A 66 0.01 -20.04 17.89
N GLN A 67 0.13 -19.53 16.68
CA GLN A 67 -0.99 -19.38 15.75
C GLN A 67 -1.22 -20.69 15.01
N ALA A 68 -2.30 -21.37 15.36
CA ALA A 68 -2.68 -22.68 14.84
C ALA A 68 -3.60 -22.57 13.61
N TYR A 69 -3.48 -23.52 12.70
CA TYR A 69 -4.33 -23.66 11.52
C TYR A 69 -4.79 -25.12 11.35
N GLY A 70 -5.41 -25.43 10.21
CA GLY A 70 -5.99 -26.75 9.96
C GLY A 70 -5.00 -27.91 10.17
N GLY A 71 -5.42 -28.92 10.92
CA GLY A 71 -4.61 -30.06 11.36
C GLY A 71 -4.01 -29.92 12.74
N ASP A 72 -3.82 -28.72 13.25
CA ASP A 72 -3.30 -28.49 14.60
C ASP A 72 -4.29 -28.86 15.71
N PHE A 73 -5.56 -28.98 15.36
CA PHE A 73 -6.64 -29.35 16.27
C PHE A 73 -6.97 -30.85 16.23
N GLY A 74 -6.22 -31.63 15.44
CA GLY A 74 -6.37 -33.09 15.32
C GLY A 74 -7.34 -33.53 14.24
N GLU A 75 -7.93 -32.60 13.50
CA GLU A 75 -8.88 -32.92 12.42
C GLU A 75 -8.14 -33.37 11.13
N ARG A 76 -8.85 -34.24 10.38
CA ARG A 76 -8.46 -34.74 9.05
C ARG A 76 -9.72 -35.01 8.20
N PRO A 77 -9.71 -34.70 6.89
CA PRO A 77 -8.65 -34.03 6.12
C PRO A 77 -8.52 -32.55 6.45
N THR A 78 -7.43 -31.90 6.01
CA THR A 78 -7.18 -30.49 6.21
C THR A 78 -6.31 -29.91 5.08
N ASP A 79 -6.46 -28.64 4.79
CA ASP A 79 -5.64 -27.87 3.84
C ASP A 79 -4.45 -27.16 4.50
N TYR A 80 -4.15 -27.50 5.75
CA TYR A 80 -2.98 -27.00 6.51
C TYR A 80 -2.90 -25.46 6.52
N ASN A 81 -1.76 -24.88 6.13
CA ASN A 81 -1.49 -23.45 6.12
C ASN A 81 -2.29 -22.64 5.09
N PHE A 82 -3.26 -23.23 4.40
CA PHE A 82 -4.12 -22.50 3.45
C PHE A 82 -5.02 -21.44 4.14
N SER A 83 -5.01 -21.39 5.44
CA SER A 83 -5.65 -20.34 6.26
C SER A 83 -4.74 -19.16 6.64
N ALA A 84 -3.43 -19.20 6.30
CA ALA A 84 -2.47 -18.14 6.62
C ALA A 84 -2.31 -17.18 5.41
N ASN A 85 -3.39 -16.48 5.08
CA ASN A 85 -3.50 -15.64 3.87
C ASN A 85 -3.55 -14.15 4.18
N GLY A 86 -3.44 -13.74 5.42
CA GLY A 86 -3.62 -12.37 5.84
C GLY A 86 -2.46 -11.45 5.48
N ILE A 87 -2.77 -10.17 5.25
CA ILE A 87 -1.79 -9.10 5.25
C ILE A 87 -1.46 -8.63 6.67
N VAL A 88 -2.29 -8.98 7.64
CA VAL A 88 -2.01 -8.93 9.08
C VAL A 88 -2.09 -10.33 9.66
N TYR A 89 -1.32 -10.58 10.72
CA TYR A 89 -1.36 -11.86 11.42
C TYR A 89 -2.70 -12.07 12.15
N GLY A 90 -3.07 -13.30 12.37
CA GLY A 90 -4.16 -13.67 13.26
C GLY A 90 -3.89 -13.20 14.70
N GLY A 91 -4.86 -13.35 15.59
CA GLY A 91 -4.69 -12.93 16.97
C GLY A 91 -4.59 -11.41 17.14
N ASP A 92 -3.42 -10.90 17.43
CA ASP A 92 -3.18 -9.48 17.73
C ASP A 92 -3.26 -8.56 16.50
N ARG A 93 -3.33 -9.15 15.31
CA ARG A 93 -3.45 -8.43 14.04
C ARG A 93 -2.26 -7.55 13.70
N ASP A 94 -1.08 -7.94 14.16
CA ASP A 94 0.15 -7.27 13.79
C ASP A 94 0.35 -7.25 12.28
N PRO A 95 0.83 -6.13 11.70
CA PRO A 95 1.06 -6.06 10.27
C PRO A 95 2.20 -7.00 9.86
N SER A 96 1.94 -7.82 8.84
CA SER A 96 2.98 -8.61 8.20
C SER A 96 3.79 -7.74 7.22
N PRO A 97 4.97 -8.19 6.75
CA PRO A 97 5.75 -7.47 5.74
C PRO A 97 4.98 -7.13 4.46
N LYS A 98 3.94 -7.88 4.13
CA LYS A 98 3.04 -7.63 2.98
C LYS A 98 2.29 -6.31 3.08
N MET A 99 2.08 -5.80 4.30
CA MET A 99 1.43 -4.50 4.52
C MET A 99 2.16 -3.35 3.83
N GLN A 100 3.48 -3.43 3.63
CA GLN A 100 4.24 -2.40 2.93
C GLN A 100 3.84 -2.31 1.45
N GLU A 101 3.63 -3.45 0.80
CA GLU A 101 3.14 -3.50 -0.59
C GLU A 101 1.73 -2.92 -0.69
N VAL A 102 0.84 -3.27 0.24
CA VAL A 102 -0.52 -2.75 0.30
C VAL A 102 -0.52 -1.24 0.53
N LYS A 103 0.24 -0.77 1.52
CA LYS A 103 0.38 0.66 1.85
C LYS A 103 0.85 1.47 0.64
N TYR A 104 1.86 0.98 -0.06
CA TYR A 104 2.39 1.66 -1.25
C TYR A 104 1.37 1.73 -2.39
N ASN A 105 0.67 0.64 -2.66
CA ASN A 105 -0.25 0.57 -3.79
C ASN A 105 -1.61 1.24 -3.52
N TYR A 106 -2.02 1.38 -2.26
CA TYR A 106 -3.30 1.99 -1.88
C TYR A 106 -3.18 3.46 -1.51
N GLN A 107 -2.00 4.08 -1.67
CA GLN A 107 -1.86 5.52 -1.43
C GLN A 107 -2.64 6.33 -2.47
N ASN A 108 -3.41 7.30 -1.98
CA ASN A 108 -4.21 8.19 -2.84
C ASN A 108 -3.47 9.47 -3.24
N ILE A 109 -2.31 9.74 -2.66
CA ILE A 109 -1.48 10.88 -3.01
C ILE A 109 -0.10 10.35 -3.37
N THR A 110 0.37 10.66 -4.57
CA THR A 110 1.69 10.25 -5.05
C THR A 110 2.54 11.45 -5.42
N ALA A 111 3.86 11.30 -5.36
CA ALA A 111 4.80 12.35 -5.69
C ALA A 111 5.82 11.87 -6.71
N LYS A 112 6.09 12.69 -7.72
CA LYS A 112 7.18 12.47 -8.69
C LYS A 112 8.23 13.55 -8.46
N VAL A 113 9.40 13.16 -7.96
CA VAL A 113 10.51 14.07 -7.71
C VAL A 113 11.37 14.15 -8.96
N SER A 114 11.74 15.35 -9.35
CA SER A 114 12.75 15.67 -10.36
C SER A 114 13.80 16.60 -9.74
N GLU A 115 14.84 17.00 -10.49
CA GLU A 115 16.02 17.72 -9.96
C GLU A 115 15.71 18.85 -8.95
N ASN A 116 14.72 19.71 -9.25
CA ASN A 116 14.39 20.87 -8.42
C ASN A 116 12.89 20.99 -8.15
N ARG A 117 12.10 19.98 -8.51
CA ARG A 117 10.64 20.05 -8.45
C ARG A 117 10.06 18.74 -7.94
N VAL A 118 8.87 18.84 -7.40
CA VAL A 118 8.03 17.70 -7.07
C VAL A 118 6.64 17.91 -7.67
N THR A 119 6.15 16.93 -8.41
CA THR A 119 4.77 16.91 -8.90
C THR A 119 3.96 16.04 -7.97
N ILE A 120 2.97 16.63 -7.33
CA ILE A 120 2.02 15.95 -6.45
C ILE A 120 0.79 15.58 -7.29
N ILE A 121 0.40 14.32 -7.24
CA ILE A 121 -0.78 13.79 -7.91
C ILE A 121 -1.76 13.36 -6.83
N ASN A 122 -2.94 13.96 -6.82
CA ASN A 122 -4.01 13.67 -5.88
C ASN A 122 -5.07 12.78 -6.53
N LYS A 123 -5.13 11.52 -6.11
CA LYS A 123 -6.13 10.54 -6.57
C LYS A 123 -7.38 10.49 -5.69
N ASN A 124 -7.44 11.28 -4.61
CA ASN A 124 -8.65 11.38 -3.80
C ASN A 124 -9.80 11.95 -4.64
N LEU A 125 -11.00 11.44 -4.40
CA LEU A 125 -12.21 11.91 -5.09
C LEU A 125 -12.79 13.19 -4.47
N PHE A 126 -12.53 13.43 -3.18
CA PHE A 126 -13.23 14.48 -2.42
C PHE A 126 -12.28 15.33 -1.56
N LEU A 127 -11.05 14.88 -1.30
CA LEU A 127 -10.12 15.56 -0.39
C LEU A 127 -9.03 16.29 -1.17
N ASN A 128 -8.84 17.57 -0.85
CA ASN A 128 -7.69 18.35 -1.28
C ASN A 128 -6.46 17.95 -0.47
N THR A 129 -5.25 18.07 -1.04
CA THR A 129 -4.02 17.73 -0.33
C THR A 129 -3.71 18.62 0.87
N ASN A 130 -4.33 19.80 0.97
CA ASN A 130 -4.20 20.67 2.14
C ASN A 130 -4.80 20.08 3.43
N ALA A 131 -5.60 19.00 3.34
CA ALA A 131 -6.08 18.23 4.48
C ALA A 131 -4.97 17.39 5.15
N PHE A 132 -3.81 17.26 4.52
CA PHE A 132 -2.70 16.44 4.99
C PHE A 132 -1.46 17.29 5.28
N ASP A 133 -0.60 16.78 6.15
CA ASP A 133 0.76 17.29 6.31
C ASP A 133 1.66 16.66 5.24
N CYS A 134 2.23 17.49 4.36
CA CYS A 134 3.25 17.06 3.41
C CYS A 134 4.64 17.26 4.04
N VAL A 135 5.42 16.17 4.10
CA VAL A 135 6.76 16.18 4.68
C VAL A 135 7.76 15.69 3.64
N VAL A 136 8.79 16.49 3.42
CA VAL A 136 9.92 16.17 2.55
C VAL A 136 11.13 15.83 3.41
N LEU A 137 11.61 14.60 3.32
CA LEU A 137 12.85 14.13 3.95
C LEU A 137 13.95 14.05 2.90
N VAL A 138 15.09 14.65 3.21
CA VAL A 138 16.31 14.57 2.40
C VAL A 138 17.34 13.78 3.17
N GLU A 139 17.89 12.76 2.54
CA GLU A 139 18.93 11.91 3.11
C GLU A 139 20.17 11.93 2.22
N ARG A 140 21.33 11.72 2.83
CA ARG A 140 22.61 11.53 2.14
C ARG A 140 23.27 10.27 2.67
N ASN A 141 23.61 9.34 1.79
CA ASN A 141 24.20 8.05 2.13
C ASN A 141 23.41 7.34 3.26
N GLY A 142 22.09 7.35 3.17
CA GLY A 142 21.18 6.73 4.15
C GLY A 142 21.04 7.46 5.48
N LYS A 143 21.57 8.68 5.62
CA LYS A 143 21.45 9.48 6.84
C LYS A 143 20.62 10.73 6.58
N ALA A 144 19.62 10.96 7.43
CA ALA A 144 18.77 12.14 7.36
C ALA A 144 19.61 13.42 7.48
N LEU A 145 19.44 14.32 6.51
CA LEU A 145 20.05 15.65 6.53
C LEU A 145 19.06 16.69 7.01
N ARG A 146 17.84 16.65 6.49
CA ARG A 146 16.79 17.61 6.84
C ARG A 146 15.40 17.02 6.60
N GLN A 147 14.46 17.52 7.36
CA GLN A 147 13.04 17.25 7.18
C GLN A 147 12.31 18.59 7.15
N ILE A 148 11.49 18.80 6.11
CA ILE A 148 10.83 20.07 5.85
C ILE A 148 9.34 19.82 5.64
N LYS A 149 8.49 20.59 6.32
CA LYS A 149 7.06 20.65 5.96
C LYS A 149 6.90 21.51 4.71
N MET A 150 6.07 21.05 3.80
CA MET A 150 5.71 21.75 2.57
C MET A 150 4.19 21.89 2.49
N GLU A 151 3.71 23.11 2.30
CA GLU A 151 2.29 23.32 2.07
C GLU A 151 1.93 22.88 0.64
N THR A 152 0.89 22.09 0.54
CA THR A 152 0.36 21.59 -0.72
C THR A 152 -1.13 21.85 -0.83
N GLU A 153 -1.56 22.25 -2.01
CA GLU A 153 -2.95 22.47 -2.34
C GLU A 153 -3.19 21.96 -3.76
N VAL A 154 -3.67 20.72 -3.84
CA VAL A 154 -3.99 20.02 -5.08
C VAL A 154 -5.40 19.50 -4.98
N GLU A 155 -6.25 19.94 -5.89
CA GLU A 155 -7.66 19.54 -5.92
C GLU A 155 -7.82 18.03 -6.12
N PRO A 156 -8.96 17.46 -5.73
CA PRO A 156 -9.31 16.08 -6.04
C PRO A 156 -9.13 15.77 -7.52
N LEU A 157 -8.54 14.61 -7.82
CA LEU A 157 -8.22 14.14 -9.17
C LEU A 157 -7.30 15.08 -9.98
N GLY A 158 -6.58 15.98 -9.30
CA GLY A 158 -5.68 16.94 -9.90
C GLY A 158 -4.21 16.61 -9.71
N GLU A 159 -3.37 17.38 -10.40
CA GLU A 159 -1.93 17.37 -10.17
C GLU A 159 -1.37 18.79 -10.16
N LYS A 160 -0.30 19.01 -9.40
CA LYS A 160 0.39 20.29 -9.34
C LYS A 160 1.87 20.10 -9.05
N THR A 161 2.68 20.90 -9.73
CA THR A 161 4.13 20.89 -9.56
C THR A 161 4.57 22.04 -8.68
N TYR A 162 5.38 21.73 -7.67
CA TYR A 162 5.99 22.68 -6.73
C TYR A 162 7.50 22.67 -6.87
N PRO A 163 8.19 23.79 -6.56
CA PRO A 163 9.62 23.73 -6.33
C PRO A 163 9.90 22.87 -5.08
N LEU A 164 11.01 22.14 -5.08
CA LEU A 164 11.45 21.49 -3.85
C LEU A 164 11.81 22.55 -2.80
N PRO A 165 11.49 22.36 -1.52
CA PRO A 165 11.65 23.36 -0.47
C PRO A 165 13.11 23.46 0.03
N PHE A 166 14.08 23.11 -0.81
CA PHE A 166 15.51 23.17 -0.50
C PHE A 166 16.34 23.38 -1.78
N ALA A 167 17.53 23.93 -1.61
CA ALA A 167 18.50 24.10 -2.69
C ALA A 167 19.17 22.75 -3.02
N LYS A 168 19.65 22.62 -4.27
CA LYS A 168 20.42 21.46 -4.70
C LYS A 168 21.66 21.27 -3.81
N GLU A 169 21.87 20.07 -3.34
CA GLU A 169 23.06 19.71 -2.55
C GLU A 169 24.30 19.65 -3.45
N THR A 170 25.42 20.12 -2.92
CA THR A 170 26.68 20.22 -3.67
C THR A 170 27.75 19.23 -3.19
N LEU A 171 27.61 18.67 -2.01
CA LEU A 171 28.58 17.70 -1.48
C LEU A 171 28.43 16.34 -2.19
N PRO A 172 29.52 15.63 -2.49
CA PRO A 172 29.44 14.32 -3.09
C PRO A 172 28.67 13.32 -2.20
N GLY A 173 27.85 12.45 -2.82
CA GLY A 173 27.09 11.43 -2.10
C GLY A 173 25.88 10.97 -2.89
N GLU A 174 25.27 9.91 -2.41
CA GLU A 174 23.97 9.44 -2.88
C GLU A 174 22.86 10.16 -2.08
N TYR A 175 21.97 10.81 -2.81
CA TYR A 175 20.88 11.55 -2.20
C TYR A 175 19.55 10.89 -2.50
N THR A 176 18.73 10.76 -1.45
CA THR A 176 17.34 10.36 -1.58
C THR A 176 16.42 11.46 -1.08
N VAL A 177 15.29 11.62 -1.77
CA VAL A 177 14.24 12.56 -1.40
C VAL A 177 12.95 11.77 -1.25
N THR A 178 12.44 11.72 -0.04
CA THR A 178 11.18 11.07 0.28
C THR A 178 10.11 12.12 0.56
N VAL A 179 8.99 12.04 -0.16
CA VAL A 179 7.83 12.89 0.06
C VAL A 179 6.72 12.04 0.65
N SER A 180 6.25 12.42 1.83
CA SER A 180 5.20 11.68 2.54
C SER A 180 4.04 12.60 2.93
N PHE A 181 2.85 12.02 2.91
CA PHE A 181 1.62 12.67 3.37
C PHE A 181 1.12 11.96 4.62
N ARG A 182 0.73 12.73 5.63
CA ARG A 182 0.23 12.23 6.90
C ARG A 182 -1.08 12.94 7.24
N LEU A 183 -1.97 12.25 7.92
CA LEU A 183 -3.14 12.90 8.50
C LEU A 183 -2.69 13.98 9.50
N LYS A 184 -3.38 15.11 9.54
CA LYS A 184 -3.11 16.19 10.50
C LYS A 184 -3.51 15.81 11.91
N GLU A 185 -4.50 14.93 12.02
CA GLU A 185 -4.99 14.39 13.30
C GLU A 185 -4.97 12.87 13.21
N ASP A 186 -4.51 12.21 14.26
CA ASP A 186 -4.66 10.77 14.40
C ASP A 186 -6.14 10.44 14.60
N GLN A 187 -6.72 9.72 13.64
CA GLN A 187 -8.10 9.23 13.71
C GLN A 187 -8.15 7.83 14.28
#